data_9f70555d60f3500d3072d427416c4f4d
#
_entry.id   9f70555d60f3500d3072d427416c4f4d
#
_cell.length_a   1.000
_cell.length_b   1.000
_cell.length_c   1.000
_cell.angle_alpha   90.00
_cell.angle_beta   90.00
_cell.angle_gamma   90.00
#
_symmetry.space_group_name_H-M   'P 1'
#
loop_
_entity.id
_entity.type
_entity.pdbx_description
1 polymer ?
#
loop_
_entity_poly.entity_id
_entity_poly.type
_entity_poly.pdbx_seq_one_letter_code
_entity_poly.pdbx_strand_id
1 'polypeptide(L)'
;HPGTFRGFVEENPVTQAMQTGFSYLRSLGITHVQLMPVFDFGSVDEVYPQMFYNWGYDPVHHRCLEGIYSTDILSYSARMREFGHLVEECHKNGIRVNLDVVFNHAYDKENFAFENIVPNYFFLMNEQGDFSNGSWCGNDIDTTRRMSRRYFIDTCVWMTRFYHIDGLRLDLMGILSIDLVNEIYLRCRSINPDFMVYGEGWDMPSFLPQEQRASIRNTGKLPFVAHFSDRFRDVIKGSTSAYEIANKGFCTGAEHLLDIVKNCLCASCVDFGAGQMFANPRNVINYVECHDNHTSWDKMRECCRGEERWIRKRRQEMMIAMVLLAQGIPFLHSGQEFARTKHGIGNSYDQSDAINQI
;
A
#
# COMPACT_ATOMS: atom_id res chain seq x y z
N HIS A 1 -15.92 -17.54 -6.82
CA HIS A 1 -15.87 -16.23 -7.51
C HIS A 1 -14.47 -15.61 -7.37
N PRO A 2 -13.41 -16.22 -7.95
CA PRO A 2 -12.05 -15.68 -7.88
C PRO A 2 -12.00 -14.22 -8.35
N GLY A 3 -11.18 -13.39 -7.70
CA GLY A 3 -10.99 -11.99 -8.07
C GLY A 3 -12.13 -11.03 -7.67
N THR A 4 -13.15 -11.49 -6.94
CA THR A 4 -14.26 -10.63 -6.51
C THR A 4 -14.27 -10.41 -5.00
N PHE A 5 -14.96 -9.35 -4.54
CA PHE A 5 -15.17 -9.10 -3.11
C PHE A 5 -15.83 -10.29 -2.42
N ARG A 6 -16.81 -10.89 -3.07
CA ARG A 6 -17.46 -12.11 -2.57
C ARG A 6 -16.48 -13.26 -2.49
N GLY A 7 -15.69 -13.49 -3.56
CA GLY A 7 -14.72 -14.58 -3.61
C GLY A 7 -13.60 -14.48 -2.57
N PHE A 8 -13.32 -13.27 -2.07
CA PHE A 8 -12.32 -13.05 -1.02
C PHE A 8 -12.67 -13.78 0.27
N VAL A 9 -13.95 -13.83 0.65
CA VAL A 9 -14.43 -14.45 1.90
C VAL A 9 -15.11 -15.81 1.70
N GLU A 10 -15.27 -16.27 0.46
CA GLU A 10 -15.80 -17.61 0.17
C GLU A 10 -14.80 -18.69 0.56
N GLU A 11 -15.30 -19.71 1.25
CA GLU A 11 -14.52 -20.92 1.48
C GLU A 11 -14.49 -21.80 0.23
N ASN A 12 -13.31 -22.24 -0.16
CA ASN A 12 -13.16 -23.17 -1.27
C ASN A 12 -13.24 -24.63 -0.75
N PRO A 13 -14.32 -25.36 -1.01
CA PRO A 13 -14.47 -26.72 -0.50
C PRO A 13 -13.44 -27.70 -1.07
N VAL A 14 -12.86 -27.41 -2.25
CA VAL A 14 -11.86 -28.28 -2.87
C VAL A 14 -10.49 -28.15 -2.20
N THR A 15 -10.18 -26.95 -1.66
CA THR A 15 -8.90 -26.66 -1.04
C THR A 15 -8.95 -26.57 0.48
N GLN A 16 -10.06 -26.93 1.09
CA GLN A 16 -10.28 -26.86 2.56
C GLN A 16 -9.14 -27.50 3.37
N ALA A 17 -8.60 -28.61 2.87
CA ALA A 17 -7.48 -29.31 3.53
C ALA A 17 -6.14 -28.53 3.46
N MET A 18 -6.01 -27.55 2.55
CA MET A 18 -4.78 -26.78 2.35
C MET A 18 -4.84 -25.37 2.94
N GLN A 19 -5.95 -24.97 3.55
CA GLN A 19 -6.15 -23.62 4.12
C GLN A 19 -5.78 -22.53 3.11
N THR A 20 -6.57 -22.37 2.06
CA THR A 20 -6.39 -21.32 1.05
C THR A 20 -7.41 -20.19 1.25
N GLY A 21 -7.21 -19.05 0.59
CA GLY A 21 -8.13 -17.91 0.63
C GLY A 21 -8.32 -17.34 2.03
N PHE A 22 -9.55 -17.08 2.41
CA PHE A 22 -9.87 -16.44 3.69
C PHE A 22 -9.51 -17.31 4.91
N SER A 23 -9.64 -18.64 4.82
CA SER A 23 -9.23 -19.56 5.89
C SER A 23 -7.73 -19.52 6.15
N TYR A 24 -6.91 -19.31 5.10
CA TYR A 24 -5.48 -19.10 5.23
C TYR A 24 -5.18 -17.77 5.96
N LEU A 25 -5.82 -16.65 5.59
CA LEU A 25 -5.65 -15.38 6.29
C LEU A 25 -5.96 -15.47 7.78
N ARG A 26 -7.04 -16.17 8.14
CA ARG A 26 -7.40 -16.45 9.54
C ARG A 26 -6.30 -17.24 10.27
N SER A 27 -5.67 -18.20 9.58
CA SER A 27 -4.64 -19.05 10.18
C SER A 27 -3.34 -18.30 10.50
N LEU A 28 -3.08 -17.18 9.85
CA LEU A 28 -1.90 -16.34 10.09
C LEU A 28 -1.93 -15.58 11.43
N GLY A 29 -3.10 -15.44 12.06
CA GLY A 29 -3.26 -14.68 13.30
C GLY A 29 -3.04 -13.19 13.12
N ILE A 30 -3.25 -12.67 11.92
CA ILE A 30 -3.15 -11.24 11.60
C ILE A 30 -4.29 -10.46 12.24
N THR A 31 -4.04 -9.19 12.56
CA THR A 31 -5.04 -8.28 13.11
C THR A 31 -5.71 -7.40 12.06
N HIS A 32 -5.02 -7.16 10.95
CA HIS A 32 -5.48 -6.31 9.85
C HIS A 32 -5.15 -6.94 8.52
N VAL A 33 -6.01 -6.75 7.54
CA VAL A 33 -5.73 -6.96 6.12
C VAL A 33 -5.72 -5.61 5.41
N GLN A 34 -4.72 -5.37 4.59
CA GLN A 34 -4.71 -4.24 3.65
C GLN A 34 -5.12 -4.77 2.27
N LEU A 35 -6.21 -4.24 1.75
CA LEU A 35 -6.63 -4.48 0.38
C LEU A 35 -5.92 -3.50 -0.54
N MET A 36 -5.48 -3.97 -1.71
CA MET A 36 -5.04 -3.11 -2.81
C MET A 36 -6.20 -2.22 -3.27
N PRO A 37 -5.97 -1.22 -4.15
CA PRO A 37 -7.03 -0.28 -4.52
C PRO A 37 -8.34 -0.95 -4.91
N VAL A 38 -9.42 -0.50 -4.28
CA VAL A 38 -10.79 -1.03 -4.51
C VAL A 38 -11.68 -0.02 -5.24
N PHE A 39 -11.14 1.18 -5.52
CA PHE A 39 -11.87 2.20 -6.27
C PHE A 39 -11.70 2.01 -7.77
N ASP A 40 -12.63 2.57 -8.51
CA ASP A 40 -12.74 2.52 -9.96
C ASP A 40 -11.48 3.07 -10.65
N PHE A 41 -10.88 2.26 -11.54
CA PHE A 41 -9.63 2.55 -12.23
C PHE A 41 -9.75 2.31 -13.75
N GLY A 42 -8.87 2.93 -14.54
CA GLY A 42 -9.09 3.15 -15.97
C GLY A 42 -8.54 2.09 -16.91
N SER A 43 -7.59 1.29 -16.47
CA SER A 43 -6.83 0.40 -17.37
C SER A 43 -7.46 -0.97 -17.62
N VAL A 44 -8.61 -1.27 -17.02
CA VAL A 44 -9.30 -2.55 -17.18
C VAL A 44 -10.73 -2.33 -17.69
N ASP A 45 -11.14 -3.10 -18.69
CA ASP A 45 -12.52 -3.11 -19.16
C ASP A 45 -13.37 -3.99 -18.24
N GLU A 46 -14.33 -3.39 -17.53
CA GLU A 46 -15.24 -4.10 -16.63
C GLU A 46 -16.04 -5.22 -17.33
N VAL A 47 -16.32 -5.10 -18.64
CA VAL A 47 -17.09 -6.08 -19.40
C VAL A 47 -16.26 -7.30 -19.76
N TYR A 48 -14.96 -7.10 -19.95
CA TYR A 48 -14.00 -8.17 -20.33
C TYR A 48 -12.82 -8.25 -19.36
N PRO A 49 -13.06 -8.37 -18.04
CA PRO A 49 -12.01 -8.28 -17.03
C PRO A 49 -10.91 -9.34 -17.17
N GLN A 50 -11.25 -10.49 -17.75
CA GLN A 50 -10.29 -11.59 -17.95
C GLN A 50 -9.23 -11.29 -19.03
N MET A 51 -9.38 -10.23 -19.82
CA MET A 51 -8.42 -9.84 -20.85
C MET A 51 -7.33 -8.91 -20.33
N PHE A 52 -7.54 -8.34 -19.15
CA PHE A 52 -6.69 -7.28 -18.58
C PHE A 52 -6.48 -7.55 -17.11
N TYR A 53 -5.34 -7.10 -16.60
CA TYR A 53 -5.03 -7.09 -15.19
C TYR A 53 -4.37 -5.76 -14.84
N ASN A 54 -4.75 -5.18 -13.73
CA ASN A 54 -4.05 -4.04 -13.14
C ASN A 54 -4.17 -4.08 -11.61
N TRP A 55 -3.19 -3.51 -10.92
CA TRP A 55 -3.25 -3.35 -9.47
C TRP A 55 -4.26 -2.29 -9.01
N GLY A 56 -4.70 -1.39 -9.92
CA GLY A 56 -5.68 -0.35 -9.63
C GLY A 56 -5.12 0.99 -9.17
N TYR A 57 -3.83 1.29 -9.46
CA TYR A 57 -3.22 2.57 -9.13
C TYR A 57 -3.39 3.63 -10.23
N ASP A 58 -4.43 3.54 -11.00
CA ASP A 58 -4.80 4.47 -12.07
C ASP A 58 -6.27 4.93 -11.92
N PRO A 59 -6.59 5.69 -10.84
CA PRO A 59 -7.94 5.99 -10.42
C PRO A 59 -8.69 6.89 -11.40
N VAL A 60 -9.92 6.49 -11.76
CA VAL A 60 -10.90 7.30 -12.50
C VAL A 60 -11.86 7.95 -11.51
N HIS A 61 -12.42 7.18 -10.60
CA HIS A 61 -13.35 7.67 -9.59
C HIS A 61 -12.89 7.26 -8.18
N HIS A 62 -12.36 8.20 -7.42
CA HIS A 62 -11.82 7.98 -6.08
C HIS A 62 -12.87 7.66 -4.99
N ARG A 63 -14.11 7.43 -5.36
CA ARG A 63 -15.21 7.14 -4.41
C ARG A 63 -16.14 6.01 -4.86
N CYS A 64 -16.05 5.59 -6.10
CA CYS A 64 -16.82 4.45 -6.61
C CYS A 64 -16.01 3.17 -6.41
N LEU A 65 -16.65 2.08 -6.01
CA LEU A 65 -16.01 0.77 -5.99
C LEU A 65 -15.85 0.25 -7.42
N GLU A 66 -14.76 -0.48 -7.65
CA GLU A 66 -14.42 -1.08 -8.93
C GLU A 66 -15.41 -2.20 -9.30
N GLY A 67 -15.84 -2.22 -10.55
CA GLY A 67 -16.84 -3.16 -11.07
C GLY A 67 -16.33 -4.57 -11.27
N ILE A 68 -15.06 -4.74 -11.68
CA ILE A 68 -14.49 -6.08 -11.89
C ILE A 68 -14.45 -6.92 -10.63
N TYR A 69 -14.47 -6.28 -9.46
CA TYR A 69 -14.48 -6.98 -8.17
C TYR A 69 -15.89 -7.40 -7.72
N SER A 70 -16.93 -7.16 -8.56
CA SER A 70 -18.30 -7.62 -8.31
C SER A 70 -18.62 -8.89 -9.07
N THR A 71 -19.48 -9.73 -8.51
CA THR A 71 -20.04 -10.89 -9.22
C THR A 71 -21.09 -10.52 -10.27
N ASP A 72 -21.59 -9.27 -10.23
CA ASP A 72 -22.52 -8.69 -11.20
C ASP A 72 -22.12 -7.25 -11.54
N ILE A 73 -21.38 -7.10 -12.63
CA ILE A 73 -20.85 -5.81 -13.10
C ILE A 73 -21.95 -4.82 -13.52
N LEU A 74 -23.11 -5.32 -13.93
CA LEU A 74 -24.26 -4.48 -14.35
C LEU A 74 -25.03 -3.91 -13.16
N SER A 75 -24.78 -4.42 -11.96
CA SER A 75 -25.44 -4.00 -10.74
C SER A 75 -24.49 -3.20 -9.83
N TYR A 76 -24.61 -1.86 -9.88
CA TYR A 76 -23.85 -1.01 -8.95
C TYR A 76 -24.08 -1.36 -7.47
N SER A 77 -25.26 -1.86 -7.12
CA SER A 77 -25.58 -2.25 -5.76
C SER A 77 -24.96 -3.61 -5.36
N ALA A 78 -24.62 -4.46 -6.33
CA ALA A 78 -23.94 -5.73 -6.05
C ALA A 78 -22.54 -5.45 -5.48
N ARG A 79 -21.72 -4.62 -6.17
CA ARG A 79 -20.38 -4.25 -5.70
C ARG A 79 -20.40 -3.67 -4.27
N MET A 80 -21.39 -2.84 -3.97
CA MET A 80 -21.55 -2.24 -2.65
C MET A 80 -21.89 -3.27 -1.56
N ARG A 81 -22.83 -4.19 -1.86
CA ARG A 81 -23.21 -5.25 -0.90
C ARG A 81 -22.09 -6.25 -0.67
N GLU A 82 -21.40 -6.64 -1.75
CA GLU A 82 -20.32 -7.62 -1.69
C GLU A 82 -19.11 -7.07 -0.92
N PHE A 83 -18.75 -5.81 -1.14
CA PHE A 83 -17.69 -5.16 -0.37
C PHE A 83 -18.09 -5.00 1.10
N GLY A 84 -19.33 -4.59 1.40
CA GLY A 84 -19.82 -4.55 2.78
C GLY A 84 -19.80 -5.91 3.47
N HIS A 85 -20.17 -6.96 2.74
CA HIS A 85 -20.10 -8.34 3.23
C HIS A 85 -18.66 -8.78 3.50
N LEU A 86 -17.71 -8.44 2.63
CA LEU A 86 -16.28 -8.72 2.85
C LEU A 86 -15.81 -8.11 4.18
N VAL A 87 -16.08 -6.83 4.41
CA VAL A 87 -15.68 -6.16 5.65
C VAL A 87 -16.33 -6.79 6.87
N GLU A 88 -17.64 -7.07 6.79
CA GLU A 88 -18.38 -7.75 7.87
C GLU A 88 -17.80 -9.12 8.21
N GLU A 89 -17.47 -9.94 7.22
CA GLU A 89 -16.86 -11.26 7.43
C GLU A 89 -15.45 -11.16 8.02
N CYS A 90 -14.65 -10.19 7.59
CA CYS A 90 -13.36 -9.92 8.22
C CYS A 90 -13.54 -9.59 9.71
N HIS A 91 -14.46 -8.68 10.05
CA HIS A 91 -14.74 -8.28 11.44
C HIS A 91 -15.26 -9.43 12.30
N LYS A 92 -16.17 -10.28 11.79
CA LYS A 92 -16.64 -11.49 12.49
C LYS A 92 -15.51 -12.43 12.86
N ASN A 93 -14.42 -12.41 12.10
CA ASN A 93 -13.22 -13.22 12.33
C ASN A 93 -12.08 -12.46 13.03
N GLY A 94 -12.36 -11.28 13.58
CA GLY A 94 -11.38 -10.47 14.32
C GLY A 94 -10.31 -9.80 13.45
N ILE A 95 -10.53 -9.72 12.15
CA ILE A 95 -9.62 -9.09 11.18
C ILE A 95 -10.18 -7.71 10.78
N ARG A 96 -9.42 -6.66 10.97
CA ARG A 96 -9.73 -5.30 10.55
C ARG A 96 -9.35 -5.10 9.08
N VAL A 97 -10.02 -4.16 8.40
CA VAL A 97 -9.83 -3.91 6.96
C VAL A 97 -9.28 -2.51 6.72
N ASN A 98 -8.09 -2.43 6.16
CA ASN A 98 -7.48 -1.19 5.70
C ASN A 98 -7.54 -1.13 4.16
N LEU A 99 -7.82 0.04 3.62
CA LEU A 99 -7.86 0.27 2.18
C LEU A 99 -6.62 0.99 1.70
N ASP A 100 -6.11 0.55 0.56
CA ASP A 100 -5.15 1.32 -0.21
C ASP A 100 -5.90 2.34 -1.07
N VAL A 101 -5.51 3.61 -0.96
CA VAL A 101 -6.18 4.71 -1.65
C VAL A 101 -5.19 5.59 -2.41
N VAL A 102 -5.53 5.90 -3.66
CA VAL A 102 -4.71 6.68 -4.59
C VAL A 102 -5.32 8.08 -4.71
N PHE A 103 -4.84 9.04 -3.92
CA PHE A 103 -5.34 10.42 -3.91
C PHE A 103 -4.36 11.44 -4.50
N ASN A 104 -3.25 10.94 -5.00
CA ASN A 104 -2.15 11.75 -5.49
C ASN A 104 -2.27 12.12 -6.97
N HIS A 105 -2.99 11.33 -7.78
CA HIS A 105 -3.20 11.60 -9.21
C HIS A 105 -4.55 11.08 -9.70
N ALA A 106 -4.87 11.37 -10.96
CA ALA A 106 -5.99 10.79 -11.71
C ALA A 106 -5.45 10.08 -12.95
N TYR A 107 -6.13 9.02 -13.38
CA TYR A 107 -5.77 8.24 -14.57
C TYR A 107 -5.63 9.11 -15.82
N ASP A 108 -6.66 9.91 -16.09
CA ASP A 108 -6.70 10.80 -17.24
C ASP A 108 -7.10 12.21 -16.80
N LYS A 109 -6.14 13.13 -16.83
CA LYS A 109 -6.35 14.53 -16.43
C LYS A 109 -7.30 15.27 -17.37
N GLU A 110 -7.34 14.90 -18.65
CA GLU A 110 -8.16 15.58 -19.67
C GLU A 110 -9.63 15.19 -19.55
N ASN A 111 -9.90 13.95 -19.12
CA ASN A 111 -11.25 13.42 -18.91
C ASN A 111 -11.67 13.37 -17.43
N PHE A 112 -10.85 13.94 -16.52
CA PHE A 112 -11.19 13.98 -15.10
C PHE A 112 -12.43 14.89 -14.88
N ALA A 113 -13.50 14.31 -14.35
CA ALA A 113 -14.80 14.95 -14.27
C ALA A 113 -14.79 16.32 -13.58
N PHE A 114 -14.02 16.47 -12.51
CA PHE A 114 -13.93 17.73 -11.77
C PHE A 114 -13.14 18.80 -12.52
N GLU A 115 -12.13 18.41 -13.28
CA GLU A 115 -11.37 19.34 -14.12
C GLU A 115 -12.24 19.88 -15.27
N ASN A 116 -13.13 19.04 -15.82
CA ASN A 116 -14.09 19.45 -16.84
C ASN A 116 -15.17 20.42 -16.30
N ILE A 117 -15.47 20.38 -14.99
CA ILE A 117 -16.43 21.29 -14.34
C ILE A 117 -15.75 22.59 -13.92
N VAL A 118 -14.54 22.51 -13.34
CA VAL A 118 -13.78 23.66 -12.86
C VAL A 118 -12.32 23.53 -13.33
N PRO A 119 -12.02 23.97 -14.57
CA PRO A 119 -10.68 23.85 -15.14
C PRO A 119 -9.61 24.52 -14.29
N ASN A 120 -8.42 23.90 -14.25
CA ASN A 120 -7.23 24.37 -13.51
C ASN A 120 -7.42 24.46 -11.99
N TYR A 121 -8.34 23.68 -11.42
CA TYR A 121 -8.60 23.72 -9.99
C TYR A 121 -8.05 22.49 -9.24
N PHE A 122 -8.22 21.30 -9.80
CA PHE A 122 -7.93 20.06 -9.07
C PHE A 122 -6.47 19.61 -9.21
N PHE A 123 -5.79 20.01 -10.26
CA PHE A 123 -4.40 19.63 -10.47
C PHE A 123 -3.41 20.69 -10.00
N LEU A 124 -2.28 20.23 -9.51
CA LEU A 124 -1.17 21.07 -9.08
C LEU A 124 -0.36 21.49 -10.29
N MET A 125 -0.29 22.82 -10.53
CA MET A 125 0.34 23.41 -11.69
C MET A 125 1.28 24.54 -11.29
N ASN A 126 2.30 24.80 -12.12
CA ASN A 126 3.15 25.97 -11.99
C ASN A 126 2.50 27.21 -12.67
N GLU A 127 3.17 28.36 -12.57
CA GLU A 127 2.70 29.62 -13.18
C GLU A 127 2.65 29.57 -14.71
N GLN A 128 3.39 28.67 -15.33
CA GLN A 128 3.44 28.46 -16.78
C GLN A 128 2.33 27.55 -17.29
N GLY A 129 1.58 26.90 -16.38
CA GLY A 129 0.51 25.97 -16.69
C GLY A 129 0.99 24.52 -16.87
N ASP A 130 2.24 24.21 -16.52
CA ASP A 130 2.72 22.82 -16.53
C ASP A 130 2.20 22.07 -15.31
N PHE A 131 1.82 20.82 -15.49
CA PHE A 131 1.38 19.94 -14.41
C PHE A 131 2.55 19.45 -13.57
N SER A 132 2.39 19.45 -12.25
CA SER A 132 3.27 18.69 -11.37
C SER A 132 3.17 17.19 -11.70
N ASN A 133 4.29 16.49 -11.64
CA ASN A 133 4.38 15.06 -11.98
C ASN A 133 5.26 14.31 -10.97
N GLY A 134 5.04 14.54 -9.70
CA GLY A 134 5.71 13.81 -8.62
C GLY A 134 5.24 12.36 -8.51
N SER A 135 4.02 12.08 -8.95
CA SER A 135 3.45 10.73 -9.08
C SER A 135 4.06 9.91 -10.22
N TRP A 136 4.71 10.55 -11.20
CA TRP A 136 5.15 10.00 -12.50
C TRP A 136 3.99 9.46 -13.37
N CYS A 137 2.75 9.84 -13.04
CA CYS A 137 1.54 9.50 -13.79
C CYS A 137 1.05 10.65 -14.69
N GLY A 138 1.89 11.68 -14.89
CA GLY A 138 1.58 12.82 -15.76
C GLY A 138 0.76 13.94 -15.11
N ASN A 139 0.33 13.78 -13.88
CA ASN A 139 -0.37 14.79 -13.10
C ASN A 139 -0.26 14.50 -11.60
N ASP A 140 -0.33 15.56 -10.77
CA ASP A 140 -0.52 15.47 -9.33
C ASP A 140 -1.77 16.26 -8.95
N ILE A 141 -2.61 15.73 -8.06
CA ILE A 141 -3.79 16.46 -7.55
C ILE A 141 -3.34 17.50 -6.52
N ASP A 142 -3.87 18.72 -6.63
CA ASP A 142 -3.65 19.77 -5.63
C ASP A 142 -4.48 19.52 -4.38
N THR A 143 -3.89 18.83 -3.43
CA THR A 143 -4.50 18.49 -2.15
C THR A 143 -4.51 19.65 -1.14
N THR A 144 -4.03 20.85 -1.52
CA THR A 144 -4.16 22.07 -0.72
C THR A 144 -5.47 22.80 -1.00
N ARG A 145 -6.07 22.58 -2.17
CA ARG A 145 -7.34 23.22 -2.56
C ARG A 145 -8.50 22.72 -1.70
N ARG A 146 -9.35 23.66 -1.30
CA ARG A 146 -10.45 23.40 -0.37
C ARG A 146 -11.39 22.27 -0.85
N MET A 147 -11.76 22.27 -2.15
CA MET A 147 -12.72 21.30 -2.66
C MET A 147 -12.07 19.94 -2.94
N SER A 148 -10.80 19.89 -3.37
CA SER A 148 -10.04 18.63 -3.48
C SER A 148 -9.92 17.96 -2.10
N ARG A 149 -9.51 18.72 -1.07
CA ARG A 149 -9.46 18.22 0.31
C ARG A 149 -10.80 17.69 0.77
N ARG A 150 -11.86 18.47 0.59
CA ARG A 150 -13.22 18.07 0.98
C ARG A 150 -13.64 16.77 0.30
N TYR A 151 -13.38 16.63 -1.00
CA TYR A 151 -13.73 15.43 -1.76
C TYR A 151 -13.09 14.17 -1.16
N PHE A 152 -11.79 14.20 -0.87
CA PHE A 152 -11.09 13.05 -0.29
C PHE A 152 -11.47 12.79 1.17
N ILE A 153 -11.63 13.83 1.98
CA ILE A 153 -12.08 13.70 3.37
C ILE A 153 -13.48 13.10 3.43
N ASP A 154 -14.43 13.62 2.63
CA ASP A 154 -15.79 13.11 2.57
C ASP A 154 -15.82 11.66 2.07
N THR A 155 -14.93 11.28 1.15
CA THR A 155 -14.75 9.88 0.71
C THR A 155 -14.32 8.99 1.86
N CYS A 156 -13.26 9.36 2.57
CA CYS A 156 -12.75 8.57 3.71
C CYS A 156 -13.78 8.44 4.83
N VAL A 157 -14.45 9.55 5.18
CA VAL A 157 -15.52 9.58 6.17
C VAL A 157 -16.69 8.68 5.78
N TRP A 158 -17.08 8.72 4.49
CA TRP A 158 -18.14 7.86 3.98
C TRP A 158 -17.77 6.38 4.05
N MET A 159 -16.57 6.01 3.61
CA MET A 159 -16.07 4.63 3.69
C MET A 159 -16.05 4.13 5.13
N THR A 160 -15.57 4.96 6.07
CA THR A 160 -15.50 4.61 7.49
C THR A 160 -16.90 4.44 8.10
N ARG A 161 -17.87 5.30 7.75
CA ARG A 161 -19.24 5.22 8.30
C ARG A 161 -20.08 4.11 7.70
N PHE A 162 -19.96 3.95 6.39
CA PHE A 162 -20.87 3.07 5.64
C PHE A 162 -20.36 1.63 5.58
N TYR A 163 -19.04 1.45 5.38
CA TYR A 163 -18.43 0.13 5.29
C TYR A 163 -17.66 -0.28 6.54
N HIS A 164 -17.52 0.62 7.51
CA HIS A 164 -16.79 0.36 8.76
C HIS A 164 -15.34 -0.05 8.56
N ILE A 165 -14.66 0.51 7.55
CA ILE A 165 -13.22 0.28 7.37
C ILE A 165 -12.43 0.79 8.56
N ASP A 166 -11.25 0.20 8.79
CA ASP A 166 -10.45 0.41 9.99
C ASP A 166 -9.19 1.24 9.75
N GLY A 167 -8.85 1.49 8.50
CA GLY A 167 -7.68 2.30 8.19
C GLY A 167 -7.48 2.54 6.70
N LEU A 168 -6.47 3.37 6.43
CA LEU A 168 -6.06 3.75 5.07
C LEU A 168 -4.55 3.66 4.91
N ARG A 169 -4.12 3.05 3.81
CA ARG A 169 -2.79 3.23 3.24
C ARG A 169 -2.89 4.29 2.14
N LEU A 170 -2.15 5.36 2.27
CA LEU A 170 -2.10 6.43 1.28
C LEU A 170 -0.96 6.17 0.31
N ASP A 171 -1.30 5.89 -0.94
CA ASP A 171 -0.36 5.77 -2.03
C ASP A 171 0.38 7.09 -2.26
N LEU A 172 1.71 7.02 -2.46
CA LEU A 172 2.58 8.20 -2.62
C LEU A 172 2.22 9.35 -1.66
N MET A 173 1.97 9.02 -0.40
CA MET A 173 1.58 9.99 0.64
C MET A 173 2.53 11.18 0.70
N GLY A 174 3.79 10.97 0.34
CA GLY A 174 4.84 11.99 0.36
C GLY A 174 4.61 13.21 -0.51
N ILE A 175 3.68 13.15 -1.48
CA ILE A 175 3.30 14.30 -2.31
C ILE A 175 1.92 14.88 -1.96
N LEU A 176 1.22 14.31 -0.98
CA LEU A 176 -0.02 14.86 -0.43
C LEU A 176 0.28 15.96 0.59
N SER A 177 -0.68 16.85 0.82
CA SER A 177 -0.53 17.88 1.83
C SER A 177 -0.70 17.31 3.25
N ILE A 178 0.14 17.78 4.19
CA ILE A 178 0.07 17.44 5.62
C ILE A 178 -1.34 17.70 6.17
N ASP A 179 -1.96 18.81 5.77
CA ASP A 179 -3.28 19.20 6.23
C ASP A 179 -4.35 18.18 5.82
N LEU A 180 -4.31 17.69 4.57
CA LEU A 180 -5.23 16.64 4.11
C LEU A 180 -5.08 15.38 4.96
N VAL A 181 -3.85 14.90 5.12
CA VAL A 181 -3.56 13.63 5.80
C VAL A 181 -3.96 13.69 7.29
N ASN A 182 -3.61 14.78 7.98
CA ASN A 182 -4.02 14.97 9.37
C ASN A 182 -5.54 15.10 9.52
N GLU A 183 -6.22 15.80 8.60
CA GLU A 183 -7.68 15.96 8.68
C GLU A 183 -8.40 14.63 8.40
N ILE A 184 -7.95 13.83 7.44
CA ILE A 184 -8.47 12.47 7.22
C ILE A 184 -8.37 11.65 8.52
N TYR A 185 -7.18 11.62 9.14
CA TYR A 185 -7.00 10.91 10.40
C TYR A 185 -7.98 11.35 11.47
N LEU A 186 -8.07 12.67 11.74
CA LEU A 186 -8.92 13.20 12.79
C LEU A 186 -10.40 12.90 12.55
N ARG A 187 -10.87 13.05 11.30
CA ARG A 187 -12.27 12.84 10.94
C ARG A 187 -12.66 11.36 10.99
N CYS A 188 -11.83 10.48 10.48
CA CYS A 188 -12.10 9.04 10.52
C CYS A 188 -11.98 8.49 11.95
N ARG A 189 -10.99 8.93 12.71
CA ARG A 189 -10.84 8.54 14.12
C ARG A 189 -11.99 9.01 15.01
N SER A 190 -12.67 10.10 14.68
CA SER A 190 -13.88 10.52 15.40
C SER A 190 -15.06 9.55 15.22
N ILE A 191 -14.99 8.67 14.21
CA ILE A 191 -16.00 7.64 13.91
C ILE A 191 -15.55 6.29 14.45
N ASN A 192 -14.32 5.89 14.13
CA ASN A 192 -13.67 4.68 14.61
C ASN A 192 -12.43 5.06 15.45
N PRO A 193 -12.48 4.93 16.79
CA PRO A 193 -11.37 5.34 17.68
C PRO A 193 -10.05 4.61 17.44
N ASP A 194 -10.08 3.45 16.77
CA ASP A 194 -8.90 2.64 16.44
C ASP A 194 -8.41 2.84 15.00
N PHE A 195 -8.98 3.82 14.28
CA PHE A 195 -8.66 4.06 12.87
C PHE A 195 -7.19 4.35 12.64
N MET A 196 -6.59 3.66 11.67
CA MET A 196 -5.19 3.82 11.27
C MET A 196 -5.06 4.63 9.98
N VAL A 197 -4.03 5.49 9.92
CA VAL A 197 -3.59 6.12 8.67
C VAL A 197 -2.08 5.92 8.54
N TYR A 198 -1.66 5.41 7.41
CA TYR A 198 -0.25 5.23 7.07
C TYR A 198 -0.06 5.32 5.56
N GLY A 199 1.17 5.42 5.10
CA GLY A 199 1.41 5.49 3.66
C GLY A 199 2.88 5.60 3.28
N GLU A 200 3.09 5.79 2.00
CA GLU A 200 4.40 5.98 1.41
C GLU A 200 4.84 7.43 1.51
N GLY A 201 5.62 7.72 2.53
CA GLY A 201 6.14 9.07 2.79
C GLY A 201 7.41 9.40 1.99
N TRP A 202 7.58 8.90 0.78
CA TRP A 202 8.77 9.16 -0.02
C TRP A 202 8.94 10.66 -0.30
N ASP A 203 10.17 11.15 -0.22
CA ASP A 203 10.49 12.54 -0.57
C ASP A 203 10.64 12.66 -2.10
N MET A 204 9.51 12.74 -2.78
CA MET A 204 9.43 12.78 -4.24
C MET A 204 9.36 14.23 -4.75
N PRO A 205 9.82 14.50 -5.98
CA PRO A 205 9.67 15.81 -6.59
C PRO A 205 8.17 16.13 -6.82
N SER A 206 7.73 17.29 -6.34
CA SER A 206 6.38 17.82 -6.56
C SER A 206 6.43 19.33 -6.50
N PHE A 207 5.48 20.02 -7.13
CA PHE A 207 5.38 21.48 -7.01
C PHE A 207 4.83 21.93 -5.66
N LEU A 208 4.27 21.00 -4.85
CA LEU A 208 3.93 21.32 -3.47
C LEU A 208 5.21 21.62 -2.66
N PRO A 209 5.28 22.75 -1.92
CA PRO A 209 6.42 23.08 -1.08
C PRO A 209 6.77 21.94 -0.10
N GLN A 210 8.07 21.65 0.05
CA GLN A 210 8.55 20.51 0.84
C GLN A 210 8.01 20.51 2.26
N GLU A 211 7.89 21.67 2.91
CA GLU A 211 7.39 21.82 4.28
C GLU A 211 5.89 21.56 4.44
N GLN A 212 5.16 21.47 3.33
CA GLN A 212 3.73 21.16 3.27
C GLN A 212 3.44 19.70 2.90
N ARG A 213 4.45 18.92 2.47
CA ARG A 213 4.29 17.53 2.03
C ARG A 213 4.22 16.57 3.21
N ALA A 214 3.33 15.58 3.12
CA ALA A 214 3.23 14.50 4.10
C ALA A 214 4.36 13.47 3.91
N SER A 215 5.57 13.93 3.69
CA SER A 215 6.75 13.10 3.47
C SER A 215 7.44 12.73 4.78
N ILE A 216 8.34 11.75 4.69
CA ILE A 216 9.17 11.28 5.81
C ILE A 216 10.01 12.40 6.45
N ARG A 217 10.29 13.49 5.72
CA ARG A 217 10.97 14.68 6.26
C ARG A 217 10.12 15.46 7.26
N ASN A 218 8.81 15.30 7.21
CA ASN A 218 7.86 16.05 8.02
C ASN A 218 7.12 15.18 9.05
N THR A 219 7.68 14.04 9.44
CA THR A 219 7.05 13.12 10.42
C THR A 219 6.64 13.80 11.72
N GLY A 220 7.39 14.81 12.17
CA GLY A 220 7.04 15.62 13.34
C GLY A 220 5.72 16.40 13.22
N LYS A 221 5.25 16.66 11.98
CA LYS A 221 3.96 17.29 11.70
C LYS A 221 2.83 16.28 11.50
N LEU A 222 3.13 14.99 11.54
CA LEU A 222 2.24 13.84 11.31
C LEU A 222 2.27 12.88 12.51
N PRO A 223 1.96 13.33 13.73
CA PRO A 223 2.23 12.56 14.96
C PRO A 223 1.43 11.27 15.09
N PHE A 224 0.37 11.10 14.30
CA PHE A 224 -0.53 9.96 14.35
C PHE A 224 -0.55 9.13 13.06
N VAL A 225 0.31 9.46 12.12
CA VAL A 225 0.40 8.80 10.81
C VAL A 225 1.66 7.97 10.76
N ALA A 226 1.56 6.73 10.26
CA ALA A 226 2.71 5.87 10.10
C ALA A 226 3.25 5.91 8.66
N HIS A 227 4.54 5.65 8.51
CA HIS A 227 5.23 5.67 7.23
C HIS A 227 5.89 4.32 6.98
N PHE A 228 5.79 3.82 5.75
CA PHE A 228 6.62 2.70 5.33
C PHE A 228 8.11 3.06 5.44
N SER A 229 8.88 2.22 6.11
CA SER A 229 10.31 2.44 6.34
C SER A 229 11.12 1.80 5.21
N ASP A 230 11.53 2.62 4.23
CA ASP A 230 12.48 2.21 3.18
C ASP A 230 13.84 1.83 3.78
N ARG A 231 14.28 2.55 4.83
CA ARG A 231 15.50 2.20 5.57
C ARG A 231 15.43 0.76 6.10
N PHE A 232 14.31 0.38 6.75
CA PHE A 232 14.14 -0.99 7.26
C PHE A 232 14.20 -1.99 6.10
N ARG A 233 13.42 -1.77 5.05
CA ARG A 233 13.36 -2.63 3.86
C ARG A 233 14.74 -2.86 3.26
N ASP A 234 15.46 -1.78 2.98
CA ASP A 234 16.70 -1.85 2.21
C ASP A 234 17.88 -2.32 3.07
N VAL A 235 17.92 -1.96 4.35
CA VAL A 235 18.94 -2.47 5.29
C VAL A 235 18.78 -3.97 5.55
N ILE A 236 17.54 -4.46 5.66
CA ILE A 236 17.29 -5.88 5.97
C ILE A 236 17.40 -6.75 4.71
N LYS A 237 16.72 -6.38 3.64
CA LYS A 237 16.62 -7.16 2.39
C LYS A 237 17.72 -6.84 1.38
N GLY A 238 18.10 -5.58 1.28
CA GLY A 238 18.92 -5.00 0.22
C GLY A 238 18.10 -4.12 -0.73
N SER A 239 18.78 -3.35 -1.57
CA SER A 239 18.15 -2.40 -2.51
C SER A 239 17.04 -3.02 -3.35
N THR A 240 15.98 -2.25 -3.58
CA THR A 240 14.85 -2.63 -4.47
C THR A 240 15.04 -2.12 -5.89
N SER A 241 15.97 -1.20 -6.13
CA SER A 241 16.26 -0.69 -7.46
C SER A 241 16.63 -1.84 -8.40
N ALA A 242 16.05 -1.84 -9.60
CA ALA A 242 16.37 -2.84 -10.63
C ALA A 242 17.85 -2.81 -11.02
N TYR A 243 18.47 -1.62 -11.00
CA TYR A 243 19.91 -1.46 -11.29
C TYR A 243 20.81 -1.96 -10.17
N GLU A 244 20.28 -2.08 -8.96
CA GLU A 244 21.01 -2.47 -7.76
C GLU A 244 20.47 -3.77 -7.15
N ILE A 245 19.77 -4.58 -7.93
CA ILE A 245 19.15 -5.81 -7.47
C ILE A 245 20.16 -6.78 -6.83
N ALA A 246 21.42 -6.73 -7.20
CA ALA A 246 22.49 -7.52 -6.61
C ALA A 246 22.99 -7.01 -5.25
N ASN A 247 22.66 -5.74 -4.86
CA ASN A 247 23.11 -5.16 -3.61
C ASN A 247 22.42 -5.85 -2.43
N LYS A 248 23.24 -6.36 -1.50
CA LYS A 248 22.78 -7.12 -0.36
C LYS A 248 22.35 -6.22 0.80
N GLY A 249 21.34 -6.67 1.56
CA GLY A 249 21.06 -6.20 2.91
C GLY A 249 21.66 -7.13 3.95
N PHE A 250 21.40 -6.86 5.21
CA PHE A 250 21.92 -7.66 6.32
C PHE A 250 21.53 -9.13 6.23
N CYS A 251 20.25 -9.42 6.07
CA CYS A 251 19.75 -10.80 5.95
C CYS A 251 20.23 -11.52 4.68
N THR A 252 20.73 -10.80 3.70
CA THR A 252 21.31 -11.38 2.48
C THR A 252 22.84 -11.39 2.47
N GLY A 253 23.48 -11.00 3.59
CA GLY A 253 24.92 -11.19 3.83
C GLY A 253 25.77 -9.91 3.91
N ALA A 254 25.13 -8.72 4.06
CA ALA A 254 25.85 -7.45 4.29
C ALA A 254 26.04 -7.19 5.80
N GLU A 255 26.94 -7.94 6.44
CA GLU A 255 27.15 -7.91 7.90
C GLU A 255 27.61 -6.54 8.43
N HIS A 256 28.25 -5.72 7.59
CA HIS A 256 28.68 -4.37 7.93
C HIS A 256 27.50 -3.42 8.27
N LEU A 257 26.27 -3.80 7.95
CA LEU A 257 25.06 -3.03 8.24
C LEU A 257 24.54 -3.22 9.68
N LEU A 258 25.25 -3.98 10.55
CA LEU A 258 24.77 -4.36 11.88
C LEU A 258 24.32 -3.17 12.74
N ASP A 259 25.03 -2.04 12.71
CA ASP A 259 24.66 -0.88 13.53
C ASP A 259 23.41 -0.19 13.03
N ILE A 260 23.22 -0.15 11.70
CA ILE A 260 21.98 0.36 11.12
C ILE A 260 20.81 -0.60 11.40
N VAL A 261 21.05 -1.91 11.42
CA VAL A 261 20.05 -2.90 11.83
C VAL A 261 19.55 -2.65 13.24
N LYS A 262 20.43 -2.34 14.20
CA LYS A 262 20.02 -1.98 15.57
C LYS A 262 19.06 -0.78 15.58
N ASN A 263 19.37 0.24 14.78
CA ASN A 263 18.48 1.38 14.59
C ASN A 263 17.12 0.96 14.02
N CYS A 264 17.11 0.13 12.96
CA CYS A 264 15.89 -0.39 12.35
C CYS A 264 15.03 -1.20 13.33
N LEU A 265 15.65 -2.09 14.13
CA LEU A 265 14.93 -2.90 15.12
C LEU A 265 14.29 -2.05 16.24
N CYS A 266 14.81 -0.85 16.48
CA CYS A 266 14.20 0.16 17.35
C CYS A 266 13.28 1.13 16.58
N ALA A 267 12.70 0.70 15.45
CA ALA A 267 11.83 1.52 14.60
C ALA A 267 12.49 2.82 14.13
N SER A 268 13.79 2.86 13.97
CA SER A 268 14.58 4.07 13.70
C SER A 268 14.28 5.25 14.66
N CYS A 269 13.84 4.94 15.89
CA CYS A 269 13.54 5.92 16.94
C CYS A 269 14.74 6.19 17.87
N VAL A 270 15.77 5.35 17.83
CA VAL A 270 16.99 5.47 18.64
C VAL A 270 18.18 5.64 17.72
N ASP A 271 19.01 6.63 17.99
CA ASP A 271 20.22 6.86 17.22
C ASP A 271 21.36 5.94 17.72
N PHE A 272 21.81 5.04 16.87
CA PHE A 272 23.00 4.22 17.04
C PHE A 272 24.11 4.62 16.05
N GLY A 273 24.15 5.90 15.65
CA GLY A 273 25.09 6.43 14.67
C GLY A 273 24.52 6.53 13.24
N ALA A 274 23.28 6.05 13.02
CA ALA A 274 22.58 6.12 11.74
C ALA A 274 21.55 7.28 11.66
N GLY A 275 21.38 8.05 12.73
CA GLY A 275 20.40 9.11 12.89
C GLY A 275 18.98 8.59 13.20
N GLN A 276 18.28 9.34 14.04
CA GLN A 276 16.87 9.12 14.34
C GLN A 276 16.00 9.60 13.16
N MET A 277 15.00 8.80 12.76
CA MET A 277 14.03 9.17 11.71
C MET A 277 12.64 9.44 12.26
N PHE A 278 12.23 8.73 13.30
CA PHE A 278 10.88 8.78 13.86
C PHE A 278 10.91 9.06 15.35
N ALA A 279 9.92 9.79 15.83
CA ALA A 279 9.79 10.08 17.26
C ALA A 279 9.16 8.93 18.05
N ASN A 280 8.37 8.07 17.40
CA ASN A 280 7.62 7.01 18.07
C ASN A 280 7.50 5.77 17.18
N PRO A 281 7.64 4.55 17.72
CA PRO A 281 7.47 3.31 16.96
C PRO A 281 6.10 3.18 16.25
N ARG A 282 5.05 3.77 16.80
CA ARG A 282 3.71 3.77 16.16
C ARG A 282 3.67 4.47 14.80
N ASN A 283 4.69 5.27 14.48
CA ASN A 283 4.78 5.99 13.21
C ASN A 283 5.54 5.21 12.12
N VAL A 284 5.87 3.96 12.35
CA VAL A 284 6.74 3.17 11.46
C VAL A 284 6.06 1.87 11.07
N ILE A 285 5.97 1.64 9.75
CA ILE A 285 5.61 0.35 9.17
C ILE A 285 6.92 -0.36 8.80
N ASN A 286 7.22 -1.45 9.48
CA ASN A 286 8.37 -2.31 9.17
C ASN A 286 7.95 -3.35 8.13
N TYR A 287 8.69 -3.43 7.04
CA TYR A 287 8.44 -4.37 5.97
C TYR A 287 9.72 -4.68 5.20
N VAL A 288 9.73 -5.76 4.45
CA VAL A 288 10.80 -6.09 3.51
C VAL A 288 10.25 -6.37 2.11
N GLU A 289 8.95 -6.56 1.99
CA GLU A 289 8.26 -6.92 0.75
C GLU A 289 6.84 -6.36 0.76
N CYS A 290 6.38 -5.88 -0.41
CA CYS A 290 5.00 -5.52 -0.72
C CYS A 290 4.70 -5.90 -2.18
N HIS A 291 3.59 -5.43 -2.76
CA HIS A 291 3.25 -5.67 -4.15
C HIS A 291 4.30 -5.09 -5.12
N ASP A 292 4.92 -3.95 -4.75
CA ASP A 292 5.97 -3.31 -5.53
C ASP A 292 7.28 -4.08 -5.49
N ASN A 293 8.05 -3.95 -6.56
CA ASN A 293 9.39 -4.51 -6.71
C ASN A 293 9.43 -6.04 -6.65
N HIS A 294 10.62 -6.59 -6.52
CA HIS A 294 10.82 -8.03 -6.40
C HIS A 294 10.38 -8.53 -5.03
N THR A 295 9.79 -9.74 -4.99
CA THR A 295 9.61 -10.45 -3.73
C THR A 295 10.97 -10.68 -3.06
N SER A 296 10.98 -10.91 -1.76
CA SER A 296 12.22 -11.22 -1.03
C SER A 296 12.88 -12.49 -1.57
N TRP A 297 12.06 -13.46 -1.99
CA TRP A 297 12.53 -14.68 -2.61
C TRP A 297 13.19 -14.45 -3.97
N ASP A 298 12.58 -13.65 -4.84
CA ASP A 298 13.16 -13.33 -6.16
C ASP A 298 14.42 -12.46 -6.01
N LYS A 299 14.41 -11.50 -5.08
CA LYS A 299 15.60 -10.72 -4.72
C LYS A 299 16.78 -11.62 -4.35
N MET A 300 16.55 -12.63 -3.49
CA MET A 300 17.60 -13.55 -3.09
C MET A 300 18.10 -14.45 -4.24
N ARG A 301 17.27 -14.75 -5.22
CA ARG A 301 17.73 -15.46 -6.41
C ARG A 301 18.77 -14.66 -7.19
N GLU A 302 18.70 -13.33 -7.12
CA GLU A 302 19.65 -12.44 -7.79
C GLU A 302 20.90 -12.14 -6.90
N CYS A 303 20.71 -11.69 -5.67
CA CYS A 303 21.83 -11.26 -4.83
C CYS A 303 22.54 -12.41 -4.08
N CYS A 304 21.91 -13.59 -3.97
CA CYS A 304 22.44 -14.79 -3.34
C CYS A 304 22.60 -15.94 -4.32
N ARG A 305 23.01 -15.63 -5.56
CA ARG A 305 23.27 -16.65 -6.61
C ARG A 305 24.28 -17.68 -6.11
N GLY A 306 24.02 -18.95 -6.36
CA GLY A 306 24.89 -20.06 -5.96
C GLY A 306 24.67 -20.54 -4.52
N GLU A 307 23.85 -19.86 -3.71
CA GLU A 307 23.48 -20.40 -2.39
C GLU A 307 22.43 -21.53 -2.54
N GLU A 308 22.55 -22.54 -1.71
CA GLU A 308 21.60 -23.64 -1.58
C GLU A 308 20.18 -23.10 -1.24
N ARG A 309 19.14 -23.77 -1.76
CA ARG A 309 17.74 -23.35 -1.52
C ARG A 309 17.39 -23.26 -0.02
N TRP A 310 17.92 -24.18 0.78
CA TRP A 310 17.65 -24.21 2.21
C TRP A 310 18.27 -23.01 2.95
N ILE A 311 19.43 -22.50 2.51
CA ILE A 311 20.06 -21.30 3.06
C ILE A 311 19.16 -20.09 2.76
N ARG A 312 18.67 -19.93 1.53
CA ARG A 312 17.76 -18.85 1.16
C ARG A 312 16.44 -18.91 1.94
N LYS A 313 15.92 -20.12 2.24
CA LYS A 313 14.78 -20.27 3.15
C LYS A 313 15.05 -19.71 4.54
N ARG A 314 16.21 -20.05 5.14
CA ARG A 314 16.62 -19.51 6.43
C ARG A 314 16.77 -18.00 6.42
N ARG A 315 17.27 -17.43 5.33
CA ARG A 315 17.32 -15.96 5.13
C ARG A 315 15.92 -15.35 5.09
N GLN A 316 14.99 -15.98 4.39
CA GLN A 316 13.59 -15.55 4.35
C GLN A 316 12.95 -15.57 5.75
N GLU A 317 13.13 -16.65 6.49
CA GLU A 317 12.67 -16.80 7.87
C GLU A 317 13.25 -15.70 8.77
N MET A 318 14.53 -15.38 8.61
CA MET A 318 15.19 -14.32 9.36
C MET A 318 14.63 -12.92 9.02
N MET A 319 14.35 -12.64 7.75
CA MET A 319 13.71 -11.37 7.35
C MET A 319 12.33 -11.22 7.99
N ILE A 320 11.51 -12.28 7.96
CA ILE A 320 10.18 -12.28 8.57
C ILE A 320 10.30 -12.09 10.09
N ALA A 321 11.20 -12.80 10.73
CA ALA A 321 11.45 -12.65 12.17
C ALA A 321 11.84 -11.20 12.53
N MET A 322 12.69 -10.56 11.74
CA MET A 322 13.04 -9.15 11.95
C MET A 322 11.85 -8.21 11.81
N VAL A 323 10.99 -8.43 10.81
CA VAL A 323 9.74 -7.64 10.66
C VAL A 323 8.83 -7.79 11.86
N LEU A 324 8.62 -9.03 12.34
CA LEU A 324 7.67 -9.33 13.41
C LEU A 324 8.16 -8.96 14.81
N LEU A 325 9.48 -8.99 15.04
CA LEU A 325 10.08 -8.79 16.38
C LEU A 325 10.64 -7.39 16.58
N ALA A 326 10.76 -6.57 15.54
CA ALA A 326 11.17 -5.17 15.66
C ALA A 326 10.11 -4.32 16.34
N GLN A 327 10.52 -3.21 16.96
CA GLN A 327 9.59 -2.16 17.38
C GLN A 327 8.98 -1.51 16.15
N GLY A 328 7.70 -1.14 16.22
CA GLY A 328 6.94 -0.58 15.09
C GLY A 328 5.75 -1.47 14.71
N ILE A 329 5.16 -1.21 13.56
CA ILE A 329 4.00 -1.95 13.04
C ILE A 329 4.52 -2.94 12.00
N PRO A 330 4.39 -4.25 12.21
CA PRO A 330 4.83 -5.23 11.24
C PRO A 330 3.88 -5.28 10.04
N PHE A 331 4.43 -5.37 8.84
CA PHE A 331 3.69 -5.56 7.59
C PHE A 331 4.29 -6.74 6.81
N LEU A 332 3.45 -7.71 6.48
CA LEU A 332 3.81 -8.87 5.66
C LEU A 332 3.05 -8.82 4.34
N HIS A 333 3.78 -9.00 3.24
CA HIS A 333 3.16 -9.23 1.94
C HIS A 333 2.57 -10.65 1.90
N SER A 334 1.35 -10.79 1.39
CA SER A 334 0.70 -12.11 1.31
C SER A 334 1.53 -13.10 0.50
N GLY A 335 1.82 -14.26 1.09
CA GLY A 335 2.68 -15.28 0.51
C GLY A 335 4.18 -15.15 0.83
N GLN A 336 4.59 -14.10 1.52
CA GLN A 336 5.99 -13.90 1.89
C GLN A 336 6.53 -15.07 2.73
N GLU A 337 5.72 -15.63 3.64
CA GLU A 337 6.12 -16.69 4.56
C GLU A 337 6.32 -18.05 3.88
N PHE A 338 5.70 -18.30 2.72
CA PHE A 338 5.96 -19.51 1.93
C PHE A 338 6.85 -19.26 0.70
N ALA A 339 7.55 -18.10 0.68
CA ALA A 339 8.49 -17.73 -0.36
C ALA A 339 7.85 -17.54 -1.75
N ARG A 340 6.74 -16.78 -1.79
CA ARG A 340 6.09 -16.36 -3.03
C ARG A 340 7.09 -15.80 -4.02
N THR A 341 6.89 -16.10 -5.30
CA THR A 341 7.69 -15.60 -6.41
C THR A 341 6.80 -14.91 -7.44
N LYS A 342 7.29 -13.82 -8.00
CA LYS A 342 6.77 -13.19 -9.23
C LYS A 342 7.62 -13.57 -10.44
N HIS A 343 8.30 -14.71 -10.36
CA HIS A 343 9.19 -15.25 -11.39
C HIS A 343 10.33 -14.31 -11.81
N GLY A 344 10.75 -13.43 -10.88
CA GLY A 344 11.80 -12.44 -11.11
C GLY A 344 11.29 -11.13 -11.73
N ILE A 345 9.97 -10.95 -11.86
CA ILE A 345 9.37 -9.72 -12.35
C ILE A 345 9.28 -8.72 -11.18
N GLY A 346 9.98 -7.61 -11.27
CA GLY A 346 9.96 -6.57 -10.24
C GLY A 346 8.67 -5.76 -10.30
N ASN A 347 8.32 -5.24 -11.46
CA ASN A 347 7.09 -4.49 -11.66
C ASN A 347 6.06 -5.35 -12.40
N SER A 348 4.99 -5.73 -11.72
CA SER A 348 3.99 -6.67 -12.24
C SER A 348 2.56 -6.11 -12.22
N TYR A 349 2.43 -4.76 -12.23
CA TYR A 349 1.14 -4.09 -12.06
C TYR A 349 0.12 -4.41 -13.17
N ASP A 350 0.60 -4.73 -14.38
CA ASP A 350 -0.16 -5.06 -15.58
C ASP A 350 0.07 -6.50 -16.06
N GLN A 351 0.75 -7.32 -15.25
CA GLN A 351 1.01 -8.72 -15.60
C GLN A 351 -0.19 -9.61 -15.24
N SER A 352 -0.31 -10.74 -15.96
CA SER A 352 -1.42 -11.66 -15.76
C SER A 352 -1.52 -12.25 -14.35
N ASP A 353 -2.67 -12.83 -14.04
CA ASP A 353 -2.92 -13.58 -12.80
C ASP A 353 -1.86 -14.63 -12.52
N ALA A 354 -1.31 -15.28 -13.55
CA ALA A 354 -0.26 -16.28 -13.38
C ALA A 354 1.00 -15.75 -12.66
N ILE A 355 1.25 -14.45 -12.73
CA ILE A 355 2.34 -13.77 -12.01
C ILE A 355 1.88 -13.23 -10.65
N ASN A 356 0.66 -12.70 -10.59
CA ASN A 356 0.17 -11.94 -9.45
C ASN A 356 -0.63 -12.77 -8.44
N GLN A 357 -1.15 -13.94 -8.82
CA GLN A 357 -1.90 -14.82 -7.91
C GLN A 357 -1.05 -15.36 -6.74
N ILE A 358 -1.75 -15.73 -5.68
CA ILE A 358 -1.18 -16.27 -4.44
C ILE A 358 -1.77 -17.67 -4.18
#